data_9956dac8df8d425bfcff27e01ea509ac
#
_entry.id   9956dac8df8d425bfcff27e01ea509ac
#
_cell.length_a   1.000
_cell.length_b   1.000
_cell.length_c   1.000
_cell.angle_alpha   90.00
_cell.angle_beta   90.00
_cell.angle_gamma   90.00
#
_symmetry.space_group_name_H-M   'P 1'
#
loop_
_entity.id
_entity.type
_entity.pdbx_description
1 polymer ?
#
loop_
_entity_poly.entity_id
_entity_poly.type
_entity_poly.pdbx_seq_one_letter_code
_entity_poly.pdbx_strand_id
1 'polypeptide(L)'
;QRYWLDIARFDANCSFLLGAMANFLYQQPLSASDHQNPLERVLMAPLIPEVEGFKQRFGCLVSTTWGGTEMNCPMRSGFDLVDNKSCGRVAEDRYEVRIVDESDAELPHGVPGEALVRSREPWIMSNGYWNHPEWTEKAFRNLWYHTGDMLMRDAVGNFYFIDRTKDAIRRRGENISSIEVENEINASPDVVECAVIPVASAHTEQDVMAVIVASDPSAFDPAVLIEFLVPRLAYFMVPRYIDRVDALPKTPTGKIQKYPLRDRGLTDSTWDREAAGITIRHG
;
A
#
# COMPACT_ATOMS: atom_id res chain seq x y z
N GLN A 1 19.82 10.82 6.88
CA GLN A 1 21.07 11.58 6.65
C GLN A 1 22.34 10.71 6.73
N ARG A 2 22.36 9.55 7.41
CA ARG A 2 23.58 8.73 7.58
C ARG A 2 23.66 7.53 6.66
N TYR A 3 22.62 7.19 5.92
CA TYR A 3 22.53 5.96 5.13
C TYR A 3 23.74 5.72 4.22
N TRP A 4 24.07 6.67 3.36
CA TRP A 4 25.20 6.54 2.43
C TRP A 4 26.56 6.49 3.14
N LEU A 5 26.70 7.21 4.27
CA LEU A 5 27.91 7.16 5.09
C LEU A 5 28.08 5.77 5.71
N ASP A 6 27.00 5.16 6.18
CA ASP A 6 27.03 3.83 6.77
C ASP A 6 27.24 2.75 5.69
N ILE A 7 26.60 2.85 4.52
CA ILE A 7 26.87 1.98 3.36
C ILE A 7 28.35 2.00 2.98
N ALA A 8 28.95 3.18 2.84
CA ALA A 8 30.37 3.31 2.52
C ALA A 8 31.30 2.82 3.66
N ARG A 9 30.96 3.14 4.91
CA ARG A 9 31.77 2.74 6.09
C ARG A 9 31.88 1.24 6.26
N PHE A 10 30.78 0.51 5.98
CA PHE A 10 30.73 -0.94 6.14
C PHE A 10 30.96 -1.69 4.84
N ASP A 11 31.26 -0.99 3.76
CA ASP A 11 31.41 -1.57 2.41
C ASP A 11 30.23 -2.50 2.04
N ALA A 12 29.01 -2.03 2.37
CA ALA A 12 27.79 -2.82 2.23
C ALA A 12 27.36 -2.86 0.77
N ASN A 13 27.37 -4.04 0.16
CA ASN A 13 26.95 -4.24 -1.23
C ASN A 13 25.48 -4.63 -1.38
N CYS A 14 24.77 -4.92 -0.29
CA CYS A 14 23.34 -5.23 -0.28
C CYS A 14 22.62 -4.41 0.79
N SER A 15 21.37 -4.00 0.50
CA SER A 15 20.53 -3.30 1.46
C SER A 15 19.05 -3.70 1.30
N PHE A 16 18.32 -3.60 2.42
CA PHE A 16 16.86 -3.65 2.43
C PHE A 16 16.30 -2.24 2.66
N LEU A 17 15.40 -1.80 1.79
CA LEU A 17 14.73 -0.50 1.90
C LEU A 17 13.22 -0.68 1.93
N LEU A 18 12.57 -0.07 2.91
CA LEU A 18 11.15 0.21 2.81
C LEU A 18 10.93 1.26 1.73
N GLY A 19 9.79 1.21 1.03
CA GLY A 19 9.47 2.17 -0.04
C GLY A 19 9.62 3.63 0.39
N ALA A 20 9.15 3.99 1.59
CA ALA A 20 9.33 5.34 2.14
C ALA A 20 10.83 5.73 2.29
N MET A 21 11.68 4.80 2.73
CA MET A 21 13.13 5.05 2.84
C MET A 21 13.76 5.24 1.46
N ALA A 22 13.39 4.41 0.49
CA ALA A 22 13.86 4.53 -0.88
C ALA A 22 13.45 5.88 -1.49
N ASN A 23 12.19 6.29 -1.27
CA ASN A 23 11.69 7.58 -1.73
C ASN A 23 12.47 8.74 -1.09
N PHE A 24 12.70 8.74 0.23
CA PHE A 24 13.51 9.76 0.89
C PHE A 24 14.94 9.86 0.33
N LEU A 25 15.55 8.73 -0.02
CA LEU A 25 16.87 8.73 -0.65
C LEU A 25 16.80 9.30 -2.08
N TYR A 26 15.78 8.93 -2.84
CA TYR A 26 15.60 9.36 -4.21
C TYR A 26 15.28 10.85 -4.32
N GLN A 27 14.55 11.42 -3.37
CA GLN A 27 14.19 12.85 -3.32
C GLN A 27 15.34 13.77 -2.86
N GLN A 28 16.47 13.21 -2.39
CA GLN A 28 17.62 14.05 -2.06
C GLN A 28 18.15 14.78 -3.31
N PRO A 29 18.75 15.98 -3.16
CA PRO A 29 19.41 16.65 -4.27
C PRO A 29 20.38 15.73 -5.01
N LEU A 30 20.45 15.85 -6.33
CA LEU A 30 21.38 15.09 -7.15
C LEU A 30 22.83 15.40 -6.76
N SER A 31 23.66 14.38 -6.67
CA SER A 31 25.09 14.52 -6.38
C SER A 31 25.92 13.75 -7.41
N ALA A 32 27.06 14.31 -7.81
CA ALA A 32 28.02 13.61 -8.66
C ALA A 32 28.57 12.32 -8.00
N SER A 33 28.42 12.19 -6.68
CA SER A 33 28.83 11.00 -5.91
C SER A 33 27.75 9.92 -5.79
N ASP A 34 26.54 10.11 -6.34
CA ASP A 34 25.44 9.16 -6.20
C ASP A 34 25.80 7.76 -6.71
N HIS A 35 26.65 7.66 -7.76
CA HIS A 35 27.19 6.38 -8.25
C HIS A 35 28.43 5.87 -7.50
N GLN A 36 29.01 6.68 -6.60
CA GLN A 36 30.25 6.34 -5.89
C GLN A 36 29.94 5.66 -4.56
N ASN A 37 29.21 4.56 -4.63
CA ASN A 37 28.82 3.79 -3.45
C ASN A 37 29.02 2.28 -3.74
N PRO A 38 29.30 1.43 -2.73
CA PRO A 38 29.51 -0.01 -2.92
C PRO A 38 28.21 -0.81 -3.11
N LEU A 39 27.04 -0.16 -3.09
CA LEU A 39 25.75 -0.83 -3.11
C LEU A 39 25.44 -1.43 -4.49
N GLU A 40 25.38 -2.76 -4.58
CA GLU A 40 25.10 -3.48 -5.81
C GLU A 40 23.60 -3.88 -5.92
N ARG A 41 22.98 -4.22 -4.80
CA ARG A 41 21.66 -4.85 -4.75
C ARG A 41 20.80 -4.26 -3.65
N VAL A 42 19.55 -3.99 -3.98
CA VAL A 42 18.54 -3.50 -3.04
C VAL A 42 17.31 -4.39 -3.11
N LEU A 43 16.89 -4.92 -1.96
CA LEU A 43 15.54 -5.44 -1.78
C LEU A 43 14.65 -4.28 -1.34
N MET A 44 13.70 -3.87 -2.19
CA MET A 44 12.81 -2.74 -1.94
C MET A 44 11.36 -3.22 -1.82
N ALA A 45 10.73 -2.98 -0.69
CA ALA A 45 9.34 -3.40 -0.47
C ALA A 45 8.53 -2.36 0.33
N PRO A 46 7.43 -1.82 -0.25
CA PRO A 46 7.06 -1.91 -1.67
C PRO A 46 8.02 -1.15 -2.59
N LEU A 47 7.92 -1.39 -3.89
CA LEU A 47 8.63 -0.58 -4.89
C LEU A 47 8.11 0.86 -4.88
N ILE A 48 8.97 1.81 -5.21
CA ILE A 48 8.56 3.20 -5.46
C ILE A 48 8.20 3.40 -6.94
N PRO A 49 7.36 4.37 -7.28
CA PRO A 49 7.00 4.66 -8.67
C PRO A 49 8.23 4.89 -9.56
N GLU A 50 9.25 5.57 -9.04
CA GLU A 50 10.48 5.95 -9.75
C GLU A 50 11.60 4.90 -9.60
N VAL A 51 11.26 3.61 -9.47
CA VAL A 51 12.26 2.55 -9.23
C VAL A 51 13.34 2.50 -10.31
N GLU A 52 13.01 2.72 -11.58
CA GLU A 52 14.01 2.74 -12.67
C GLU A 52 14.94 3.95 -12.55
N GLY A 53 14.42 5.11 -12.17
CA GLY A 53 15.24 6.28 -11.84
C GLY A 53 16.16 6.03 -10.63
N PHE A 54 15.67 5.33 -9.62
CA PHE A 54 16.47 4.91 -8.46
C PHE A 54 17.64 4.01 -8.87
N LYS A 55 17.37 2.97 -9.69
CA LYS A 55 18.39 2.05 -10.22
C LYS A 55 19.48 2.80 -11.01
N GLN A 56 19.05 3.70 -11.88
CA GLN A 56 19.97 4.51 -12.68
C GLN A 56 20.79 5.47 -11.83
N ARG A 57 20.16 6.15 -10.88
CA ARG A 57 20.80 7.16 -10.02
C ARG A 57 21.89 6.55 -9.13
N PHE A 58 21.62 5.41 -8.52
CA PHE A 58 22.53 4.80 -7.53
C PHE A 58 23.35 3.62 -8.07
N GLY A 59 23.15 3.23 -9.33
CA GLY A 59 23.93 2.19 -9.99
C GLY A 59 23.67 0.78 -9.44
N CYS A 60 22.49 0.51 -8.86
CA CYS A 60 22.20 -0.77 -8.21
C CYS A 60 21.06 -1.55 -8.88
N LEU A 61 21.06 -2.86 -8.67
CA LEU A 61 19.95 -3.75 -9.02
C LEU A 61 18.89 -3.69 -7.93
N VAL A 62 17.62 -3.69 -8.31
CA VAL A 62 16.49 -3.69 -7.37
C VAL A 62 15.64 -4.93 -7.59
N SER A 63 15.29 -5.58 -6.49
CA SER A 63 14.27 -6.64 -6.42
C SER A 63 13.19 -6.27 -5.41
N THR A 64 12.05 -6.95 -5.46
CA THR A 64 10.98 -6.76 -4.49
C THR A 64 10.49 -8.09 -3.92
N THR A 65 9.77 -8.01 -2.82
CA THR A 65 9.11 -9.14 -2.17
C THR A 65 7.79 -8.71 -1.56
N TRP A 66 6.87 -9.66 -1.43
CA TRP A 66 5.69 -9.54 -0.58
C TRP A 66 5.70 -10.65 0.46
N GLY A 67 5.38 -10.28 1.68
CA GLY A 67 5.39 -11.19 2.81
C GLY A 67 5.02 -10.53 4.11
N GLY A 68 5.15 -11.27 5.19
CA GLY A 68 4.84 -10.82 6.54
C GLY A 68 5.49 -11.69 7.60
N THR A 69 5.38 -11.25 8.85
CA THR A 69 5.97 -11.97 9.99
C THR A 69 5.45 -13.41 10.11
N GLU A 70 4.18 -13.62 9.76
CA GLU A 70 3.50 -14.91 9.88
C GLU A 70 3.90 -15.89 8.79
N MET A 71 4.29 -15.40 7.60
CA MET A 71 4.46 -16.22 6.40
C MET A 71 5.82 -16.06 5.71
N ASN A 72 6.73 -15.25 6.29
CA ASN A 72 8.01 -14.91 5.66
C ASN A 72 7.80 -14.20 4.30
N CYS A 73 8.50 -14.60 3.22
CA CYS A 73 8.44 -14.00 1.90
C CYS A 73 7.96 -15.01 0.83
N PRO A 74 6.64 -15.24 0.71
CA PRO A 74 6.11 -16.19 -0.27
C PRO A 74 6.30 -15.75 -1.72
N MET A 75 6.39 -14.43 -1.97
CA MET A 75 6.58 -13.91 -3.32
C MET A 75 7.84 -13.06 -3.40
N ARG A 76 8.50 -13.14 -4.55
CA ARG A 76 9.70 -12.35 -4.86
C ARG A 76 9.83 -12.08 -6.34
N SER A 77 10.44 -10.97 -6.71
CA SER A 77 10.90 -10.73 -8.08
C SER A 77 12.35 -11.18 -8.24
N GLY A 78 12.77 -11.34 -9.49
CA GLY A 78 14.17 -11.19 -9.89
C GLY A 78 14.60 -9.72 -9.87
N PHE A 79 15.77 -9.43 -10.46
CA PHE A 79 16.23 -8.05 -10.69
C PHE A 79 15.67 -7.44 -11.97
N ASP A 80 15.05 -8.24 -12.81
CA ASP A 80 14.28 -7.91 -14.00
C ASP A 80 12.82 -7.69 -13.60
N LEU A 81 12.56 -6.54 -13.00
CA LEU A 81 11.21 -6.15 -12.57
C LEU A 81 10.27 -6.08 -13.78
N VAL A 82 9.07 -6.65 -13.64
CA VAL A 82 8.03 -6.57 -14.67
C VAL A 82 7.50 -5.14 -14.78
N ASP A 83 7.24 -4.53 -13.61
CA ASP A 83 6.83 -3.15 -13.43
C ASP A 83 7.05 -2.70 -11.98
N ASN A 84 6.67 -1.46 -11.65
CA ASN A 84 6.82 -0.90 -10.29
C ASN A 84 5.67 -1.25 -9.33
N LYS A 85 4.68 -2.04 -9.75
CA LYS A 85 3.49 -2.42 -8.95
C LYS A 85 3.51 -3.89 -8.56
N SER A 86 4.30 -4.72 -9.24
CA SER A 86 4.35 -6.17 -9.03
C SER A 86 5.01 -6.51 -7.70
N CYS A 87 4.43 -7.49 -6.99
CA CYS A 87 5.04 -8.16 -5.83
C CYS A 87 6.00 -9.27 -6.23
N GLY A 88 6.13 -9.57 -7.54
CA GLY A 88 6.86 -10.71 -8.07
C GLY A 88 5.97 -11.94 -8.24
N ARG A 89 6.61 -13.11 -8.17
CA ARG A 89 5.98 -14.44 -8.35
C ARG A 89 6.13 -15.28 -7.11
N VAL A 90 5.25 -16.26 -6.95
CA VAL A 90 5.32 -17.23 -5.86
C VAL A 90 6.60 -18.07 -5.96
N ALA A 91 7.26 -18.28 -4.83
CA ALA A 91 8.30 -19.31 -4.69
C ALA A 91 7.62 -20.69 -4.55
N GLU A 92 7.17 -21.24 -5.69
CA GLU A 92 6.29 -22.44 -5.76
C GLU A 92 6.92 -23.71 -5.20
N ASP A 93 8.26 -23.75 -5.14
CA ASP A 93 9.02 -24.79 -4.46
C ASP A 93 8.75 -24.83 -2.94
N ARG A 94 8.35 -23.69 -2.35
CA ARG A 94 8.20 -23.52 -0.91
C ARG A 94 6.78 -23.18 -0.46
N TYR A 95 6.01 -22.48 -1.32
CA TYR A 95 4.69 -21.96 -0.97
C TYR A 95 3.63 -22.27 -2.01
N GLU A 96 2.38 -22.34 -1.55
CA GLU A 96 1.19 -22.19 -2.36
C GLU A 96 0.51 -20.88 -2.02
N VAL A 97 0.03 -20.16 -3.02
CA VAL A 97 -0.77 -18.95 -2.86
C VAL A 97 -2.01 -19.02 -3.72
N ARG A 98 -3.16 -18.66 -3.14
CA ARG A 98 -4.43 -18.54 -3.84
C ARG A 98 -5.00 -17.14 -3.66
N ILE A 99 -5.73 -16.67 -4.66
CA ILE A 99 -6.57 -15.47 -4.55
C ILE A 99 -8.02 -15.95 -4.50
N VAL A 100 -8.72 -15.57 -3.43
CA VAL A 100 -10.06 -16.12 -3.14
C VAL A 100 -11.08 -15.02 -2.85
N ASP A 101 -12.35 -15.37 -2.99
CA ASP A 101 -13.49 -14.57 -2.55
C ASP A 101 -13.81 -14.77 -1.04
N GLU A 102 -14.89 -14.18 -0.57
CA GLU A 102 -15.35 -14.24 0.83
C GLU A 102 -15.76 -15.68 1.27
N SER A 103 -15.99 -16.59 0.32
CA SER A 103 -16.31 -18.01 0.57
C SER A 103 -15.12 -18.95 0.46
N ASP A 104 -13.90 -18.43 0.36
CA ASP A 104 -12.64 -19.12 0.10
C ASP A 104 -12.60 -19.84 -1.28
N ALA A 105 -13.48 -19.47 -2.23
CA ALA A 105 -13.45 -19.98 -3.59
C ALA A 105 -12.39 -19.24 -4.42
N GLU A 106 -11.56 -20.00 -5.17
CA GLU A 106 -10.46 -19.41 -5.96
C GLU A 106 -11.01 -18.56 -7.11
N LEU A 107 -10.49 -17.33 -7.23
CA LEU A 107 -10.87 -16.37 -8.25
C LEU A 107 -10.02 -16.51 -9.53
N PRO A 108 -10.58 -16.18 -10.70
CA PRO A 108 -9.84 -16.17 -11.95
C PRO A 108 -8.76 -15.10 -11.99
N HIS A 109 -7.83 -15.23 -12.95
CA HIS A 109 -6.80 -14.23 -13.20
C HIS A 109 -7.43 -12.85 -13.51
N GLY A 110 -6.82 -11.79 -13.01
CA GLY A 110 -7.29 -10.41 -13.20
C GLY A 110 -8.37 -9.97 -12.22
N VAL A 111 -8.86 -10.85 -11.35
CA VAL A 111 -9.87 -10.52 -10.34
C VAL A 111 -9.17 -10.38 -8.97
N PRO A 112 -9.31 -9.22 -8.28
CA PRO A 112 -8.79 -9.04 -6.94
C PRO A 112 -9.53 -9.87 -5.89
N GLY A 113 -8.80 -10.41 -4.91
CA GLY A 113 -9.35 -11.15 -3.78
C GLY A 113 -8.35 -11.29 -2.65
N GLU A 114 -8.76 -11.90 -1.54
CA GLU A 114 -7.85 -12.18 -0.43
C GLU A 114 -6.77 -13.17 -0.84
N ALA A 115 -5.51 -12.87 -0.51
CA ALA A 115 -4.41 -13.80 -0.70
C ALA A 115 -4.35 -14.79 0.47
N LEU A 116 -4.48 -16.08 0.16
CA LEU A 116 -4.25 -17.17 1.10
C LEU A 116 -2.88 -17.79 0.85
N VAL A 117 -2.16 -18.10 1.93
CA VAL A 117 -0.81 -18.66 1.87
C VAL A 117 -0.76 -20.00 2.63
N ARG A 118 -0.08 -20.98 2.03
CA ARG A 118 0.26 -22.25 2.68
C ARG A 118 1.71 -22.63 2.35
N SER A 119 2.45 -23.11 3.34
CA SER A 119 3.80 -23.61 3.11
C SER A 119 3.81 -25.05 2.62
N ARG A 120 4.81 -25.38 1.79
CA ARG A 120 5.14 -26.76 1.39
C ARG A 120 6.24 -27.38 2.26
N GLU A 121 6.95 -26.51 3.02
CA GLU A 121 8.03 -26.91 3.90
C GLU A 121 7.67 -26.62 5.37
N PRO A 122 8.10 -27.47 6.31
CA PRO A 122 7.94 -27.16 7.73
C PRO A 122 8.81 -25.96 8.14
N TRP A 123 8.39 -25.26 9.22
CA TRP A 123 9.14 -24.23 9.93
C TRP A 123 9.31 -22.89 9.21
N ILE A 124 8.74 -22.69 8.03
CA ILE A 124 8.86 -21.44 7.29
C ILE A 124 7.68 -20.46 7.50
N MET A 125 6.66 -20.89 8.21
CA MET A 125 5.54 -20.05 8.64
C MET A 125 5.42 -20.05 10.17
N SER A 126 4.76 -19.02 10.70
CA SER A 126 4.44 -18.89 12.12
C SER A 126 3.51 -20.01 12.58
N ASN A 127 3.66 -20.44 13.85
CA ASN A 127 2.73 -21.35 14.50
C ASN A 127 1.47 -20.66 15.06
N GLY A 128 1.37 -19.34 14.93
CA GLY A 128 0.26 -18.55 15.44
C GLY A 128 0.69 -17.34 16.27
N TYR A 129 -0.27 -16.73 16.94
CA TYR A 129 -0.09 -15.53 17.74
C TYR A 129 0.07 -15.88 19.24
N TRP A 130 1.15 -15.36 19.83
CA TRP A 130 1.45 -15.58 21.25
C TRP A 130 0.32 -15.04 22.14
N ASN A 131 -0.20 -15.89 23.03
CA ASN A 131 -1.30 -15.59 23.95
C ASN A 131 -2.63 -15.16 23.27
N HIS A 132 -2.80 -15.42 21.98
CA HIS A 132 -4.02 -15.07 21.23
C HIS A 132 -4.48 -16.25 20.36
N PRO A 133 -4.96 -17.35 20.98
CA PRO A 133 -5.43 -18.52 20.23
C PRO A 133 -6.60 -18.21 19.30
N GLU A 134 -7.50 -17.32 19.69
CA GLU A 134 -8.63 -16.86 18.89
C GLU A 134 -8.20 -16.11 17.61
N TRP A 135 -7.10 -15.38 17.67
CA TRP A 135 -6.53 -14.74 16.47
C TRP A 135 -5.86 -15.78 15.57
N THR A 136 -5.21 -16.75 16.18
CA THR A 136 -4.59 -17.86 15.45
C THR A 136 -5.64 -18.67 14.70
N GLU A 137 -6.72 -19.09 15.37
CA GLU A 137 -7.84 -19.81 14.77
C GLU A 137 -8.46 -19.04 13.60
N LYS A 138 -8.68 -17.74 13.77
CA LYS A 138 -9.22 -16.87 12.73
C LYS A 138 -8.29 -16.75 11.53
N ALA A 139 -6.98 -16.61 11.75
CA ALA A 139 -6.01 -16.39 10.68
C ALA A 139 -5.61 -17.68 9.95
N PHE A 140 -5.59 -18.83 10.65
CA PHE A 140 -5.18 -20.13 10.10
C PHE A 140 -6.37 -21.09 9.95
N ARG A 141 -7.42 -20.65 9.24
CA ARG A 141 -8.60 -21.48 8.98
C ARG A 141 -8.47 -22.23 7.66
N ASN A 142 -9.17 -23.34 7.52
CA ASN A 142 -9.20 -24.18 6.31
C ASN A 142 -7.81 -24.63 5.81
N LEU A 143 -6.83 -24.79 6.71
CA LEU A 143 -5.43 -25.14 6.43
C LEU A 143 -4.66 -24.07 5.60
N TRP A 144 -5.15 -22.84 5.58
CA TRP A 144 -4.53 -21.70 4.94
C TRP A 144 -4.35 -20.55 5.93
N TYR A 145 -3.28 -19.80 5.73
CA TYR A 145 -3.11 -18.50 6.39
C TYR A 145 -3.84 -17.43 5.58
N HIS A 146 -4.82 -16.80 6.19
CA HIS A 146 -5.58 -15.67 5.68
C HIS A 146 -4.83 -14.37 5.98
N THR A 147 -4.25 -13.78 4.93
CA THR A 147 -3.31 -12.68 5.11
C THR A 147 -3.98 -11.35 5.45
N GLY A 148 -5.25 -11.21 5.09
CA GLY A 148 -5.96 -9.94 5.12
C GLY A 148 -5.45 -8.94 4.08
N ASP A 149 -4.64 -9.41 3.11
CA ASP A 149 -4.17 -8.63 1.97
C ASP A 149 -4.97 -9.01 0.72
N MET A 150 -5.48 -8.01 0.03
CA MET A 150 -6.13 -8.17 -1.26
C MET A 150 -5.08 -8.06 -2.36
N LEU A 151 -4.92 -9.10 -3.14
CA LEU A 151 -4.01 -9.17 -4.28
C LEU A 151 -4.77 -9.55 -5.55
N MET A 152 -4.14 -9.32 -6.69
CA MET A 152 -4.57 -9.80 -7.99
C MET A 152 -3.41 -10.58 -8.63
N ARG A 153 -3.73 -11.66 -9.36
CA ARG A 153 -2.77 -12.44 -10.15
C ARG A 153 -3.05 -12.26 -11.64
N ASP A 154 -2.03 -11.92 -12.41
CA ASP A 154 -2.16 -11.87 -13.88
C ASP A 154 -2.07 -13.27 -14.53
N ALA A 155 -2.31 -13.33 -15.84
CA ALA A 155 -2.32 -14.60 -16.59
C ALA A 155 -0.91 -15.24 -16.72
N VAL A 156 0.16 -14.49 -16.47
CA VAL A 156 1.54 -15.00 -16.55
C VAL A 156 2.16 -15.27 -15.17
N GLY A 157 1.36 -15.11 -14.09
CA GLY A 157 1.71 -15.51 -12.73
C GLY A 157 2.40 -14.43 -11.90
N ASN A 158 2.37 -13.15 -12.30
CA ASN A 158 2.78 -12.05 -11.44
C ASN A 158 1.64 -11.66 -10.51
N PHE A 159 1.99 -11.23 -9.31
CA PHE A 159 1.04 -10.77 -8.30
C PHE A 159 1.19 -9.27 -8.06
N TYR A 160 0.06 -8.64 -7.77
CA TYR A 160 -0.08 -7.20 -7.54
C TYR A 160 -0.82 -6.97 -6.25
N PHE A 161 -0.23 -6.20 -5.35
CA PHE A 161 -0.89 -5.78 -4.12
C PHE A 161 -1.92 -4.69 -4.44
N ILE A 162 -3.16 -4.91 -4.04
CA ILE A 162 -4.26 -3.96 -4.27
C ILE A 162 -4.50 -3.13 -3.02
N ASP A 163 -4.75 -3.79 -1.87
CA ASP A 163 -5.00 -3.13 -0.59
C ASP A 163 -5.02 -4.15 0.57
N ARG A 164 -5.23 -3.68 1.78
CA ARG A 164 -5.68 -4.50 2.90
C ARG A 164 -7.18 -4.75 2.78
N THR A 165 -7.64 -5.96 3.04
CA THR A 165 -9.09 -6.31 3.02
C THR A 165 -9.92 -5.37 3.91
N LYS A 166 -9.36 -4.91 5.03
CA LYS A 166 -10.00 -3.97 5.97
C LYS A 166 -9.98 -2.51 5.51
N ASP A 167 -9.12 -2.16 4.57
CA ASP A 167 -8.92 -0.79 4.09
C ASP A 167 -9.53 -0.59 2.70
N ALA A 168 -9.76 -1.68 1.96
CA ALA A 168 -10.52 -1.66 0.70
C ALA A 168 -11.95 -1.15 0.96
N ILE A 169 -12.41 -0.26 0.11
CA ILE A 169 -13.70 0.42 0.25
C ILE A 169 -14.68 -0.16 -0.74
N ARG A 170 -15.84 -0.62 -0.27
CA ARG A 170 -16.90 -1.12 -1.14
C ARG A 170 -17.96 -0.03 -1.34
N ARG A 171 -18.07 0.46 -2.55
CA ARG A 171 -19.00 1.55 -2.88
C ARG A 171 -19.72 1.27 -4.18
N ARG A 172 -21.07 1.21 -4.13
CA ARG A 172 -21.94 0.97 -5.29
C ARG A 172 -21.60 -0.31 -6.05
N GLY A 173 -21.20 -1.37 -5.31
CA GLY A 173 -20.77 -2.64 -5.87
C GLY A 173 -19.32 -2.69 -6.38
N GLU A 174 -18.62 -1.55 -6.41
CA GLU A 174 -17.22 -1.45 -6.82
C GLU A 174 -16.28 -1.58 -5.63
N ASN A 175 -15.15 -2.27 -5.82
CA ASN A 175 -14.07 -2.34 -4.83
C ASN A 175 -13.04 -1.26 -5.16
N ILE A 176 -12.83 -0.35 -4.22
CA ILE A 176 -11.90 0.77 -4.33
C ILE A 176 -10.67 0.47 -3.50
N SER A 177 -9.48 0.55 -4.11
CA SER A 177 -8.22 0.55 -3.39
C SER A 177 -8.01 1.88 -2.69
N SER A 178 -7.90 1.86 -1.36
CA SER A 178 -7.58 3.06 -0.59
C SER A 178 -6.21 3.60 -0.99
N ILE A 179 -5.26 2.73 -1.33
CA ILE A 179 -3.91 3.09 -1.76
C ILE A 179 -3.92 3.81 -3.10
N GLU A 180 -4.75 3.39 -4.04
CA GLU A 180 -4.87 4.07 -5.33
C GLU A 180 -5.36 5.50 -5.15
N VAL A 181 -6.36 5.70 -4.31
CA VAL A 181 -6.87 7.04 -3.99
C VAL A 181 -5.82 7.87 -3.24
N GLU A 182 -5.09 7.27 -2.29
CA GLU A 182 -4.00 7.92 -1.55
C GLU A 182 -2.87 8.40 -2.47
N ASN A 183 -2.50 7.59 -3.46
CA ASN A 183 -1.46 7.95 -4.42
C ASN A 183 -1.83 9.20 -5.22
N GLU A 184 -3.09 9.30 -5.67
CA GLU A 184 -3.55 10.48 -6.40
C GLU A 184 -3.70 11.71 -5.49
N ILE A 185 -4.14 11.55 -4.24
CA ILE A 185 -4.20 12.63 -3.26
C ILE A 185 -2.79 13.15 -2.94
N ASN A 186 -1.84 12.25 -2.70
CA ASN A 186 -0.44 12.61 -2.39
C ASN A 186 0.31 13.26 -3.58
N ALA A 187 -0.22 13.16 -4.81
CA ALA A 187 0.29 13.89 -5.97
C ALA A 187 -0.11 15.37 -5.97
N SER A 188 -1.06 15.79 -5.11
CA SER A 188 -1.43 17.20 -4.95
C SER A 188 -0.35 17.96 -4.18
N PRO A 189 0.06 19.16 -4.64
CA PRO A 189 1.02 20.00 -3.91
C PRO A 189 0.50 20.52 -2.57
N ASP A 190 -0.82 20.52 -2.36
CA ASP A 190 -1.47 20.99 -1.14
C ASP A 190 -1.49 19.94 -0.03
N VAL A 191 -1.00 18.72 -0.30
CA VAL A 191 -1.02 17.58 0.62
C VAL A 191 0.39 17.15 0.99
N VAL A 192 0.66 17.00 2.28
CA VAL A 192 1.90 16.42 2.81
C VAL A 192 1.80 14.90 2.85
N GLU A 193 0.70 14.41 3.40
CA GLU A 193 0.37 12.98 3.50
C GLU A 193 -1.14 12.80 3.72
N CYS A 194 -1.65 11.63 3.37
CA CYS A 194 -3.06 11.30 3.58
C CYS A 194 -3.25 9.85 4.01
N ALA A 195 -4.45 9.57 4.51
CA ALA A 195 -4.97 8.23 4.71
C ALA A 195 -6.41 8.18 4.19
N VAL A 196 -6.71 7.18 3.37
CA VAL A 196 -8.06 6.96 2.84
C VAL A 196 -8.69 5.76 3.56
N ILE A 197 -9.89 5.95 4.04
CA ILE A 197 -10.63 4.97 4.85
C ILE A 197 -12.07 4.82 4.37
N PRO A 198 -12.67 3.63 4.57
CA PRO A 198 -14.11 3.45 4.43
C PRO A 198 -14.85 4.12 5.59
N VAL A 199 -15.97 4.75 5.30
CA VAL A 199 -16.96 5.20 6.27
C VAL A 199 -18.34 4.69 5.90
N ALA A 200 -19.22 4.51 6.90
CA ALA A 200 -20.59 4.07 6.64
C ALA A 200 -21.32 5.08 5.75
N SER A 201 -22.05 4.58 4.75
CA SER A 201 -22.86 5.40 3.86
C SER A 201 -24.34 5.27 4.19
N ALA A 202 -25.08 6.36 4.03
CA ALA A 202 -26.55 6.35 4.15
C ALA A 202 -27.25 5.75 2.91
N HIS A 203 -26.55 5.65 1.78
CA HIS A 203 -27.15 5.32 0.47
C HIS A 203 -26.50 4.13 -0.23
N THR A 204 -25.29 3.74 0.19
CA THR A 204 -24.53 2.63 -0.37
C THR A 204 -23.86 1.83 0.76
N GLU A 205 -23.02 0.87 0.43
CA GLU A 205 -22.31 0.08 1.44
C GLU A 205 -21.39 0.97 2.26
N GLN A 206 -20.52 1.73 1.57
CA GLN A 206 -19.53 2.62 2.17
C GLN A 206 -19.32 3.87 1.29
N ASP A 207 -18.82 4.93 1.90
CA ASP A 207 -18.30 6.11 1.21
C ASP A 207 -16.79 6.25 1.46
N VAL A 208 -16.12 6.96 0.55
CA VAL A 208 -14.68 7.23 0.62
C VAL A 208 -14.44 8.48 1.46
N MET A 209 -13.64 8.34 2.52
CA MET A 209 -13.15 9.46 3.34
C MET A 209 -11.65 9.58 3.24
N ALA A 210 -11.17 10.79 2.93
CA ALA A 210 -9.75 11.14 2.95
C ALA A 210 -9.43 11.95 4.21
N VAL A 211 -8.46 11.49 5.01
CA VAL A 211 -7.91 12.22 6.15
C VAL A 211 -6.57 12.79 5.73
N ILE A 212 -6.40 14.11 5.80
CA ILE A 212 -5.33 14.85 5.13
C ILE A 212 -4.52 15.67 6.11
N VAL A 213 -3.20 15.64 5.94
CA VAL A 213 -2.26 16.63 6.48
C VAL A 213 -1.95 17.59 5.34
N ALA A 214 -2.42 18.83 5.46
CA ALA A 214 -2.23 19.86 4.44
C ALA A 214 -0.85 20.50 4.53
N SER A 215 -0.29 20.90 3.37
CA SER A 215 0.99 21.63 3.29
C SER A 215 0.88 23.02 3.92
N ASP A 216 -0.22 23.72 3.68
CA ASP A 216 -0.63 24.94 4.38
C ASP A 216 -2.04 24.78 4.93
N PRO A 217 -2.19 24.50 6.25
CA PRO A 217 -3.51 24.33 6.85
C PRO A 217 -4.43 25.56 6.73
N SER A 218 -3.89 26.76 6.58
CA SER A 218 -4.67 28.00 6.48
C SER A 218 -5.21 28.27 5.09
N ALA A 219 -4.54 27.74 4.06
CA ALA A 219 -4.91 27.91 2.64
C ALA A 219 -5.59 26.69 2.02
N PHE A 220 -5.64 25.55 2.73
CA PHE A 220 -6.21 24.31 2.21
C PHE A 220 -7.71 24.42 1.98
N ASP A 221 -8.13 24.19 0.73
CA ASP A 221 -9.53 24.11 0.34
C ASP A 221 -9.88 22.69 -0.17
N PRO A 222 -10.76 21.96 0.53
CA PRO A 222 -11.18 20.63 0.09
C PRO A 222 -11.79 20.60 -1.32
N ALA A 223 -12.48 21.67 -1.75
CA ALA A 223 -13.08 21.74 -3.08
C ALA A 223 -12.01 21.75 -4.18
N VAL A 224 -10.93 22.49 -3.99
CA VAL A 224 -9.78 22.52 -4.91
C VAL A 224 -9.14 21.14 -5.03
N LEU A 225 -9.00 20.42 -3.90
CA LEU A 225 -8.49 19.04 -3.94
C LEU A 225 -9.44 18.13 -4.74
N ILE A 226 -10.75 18.24 -4.60
CA ILE A 226 -11.71 17.45 -5.39
C ILE A 226 -11.56 17.77 -6.89
N GLU A 227 -11.45 19.04 -7.27
CA GLU A 227 -11.22 19.44 -8.68
C GLU A 227 -9.93 18.83 -9.24
N PHE A 228 -8.87 18.75 -8.44
CA PHE A 228 -7.61 18.09 -8.79
C PHE A 228 -7.79 16.59 -9.02
N LEU A 229 -8.61 15.91 -8.22
CA LEU A 229 -8.82 14.46 -8.26
C LEU A 229 -9.78 13.99 -9.35
N VAL A 230 -10.78 14.78 -9.72
CA VAL A 230 -11.81 14.40 -10.72
C VAL A 230 -11.24 13.88 -12.05
N PRO A 231 -10.22 14.50 -12.67
CA PRO A 231 -9.65 13.99 -13.92
C PRO A 231 -8.70 12.79 -13.72
N ARG A 232 -8.36 12.40 -12.49
CA ARG A 232 -7.37 11.39 -12.14
C ARG A 232 -7.96 10.09 -11.63
N LEU A 233 -9.14 10.16 -11.03
CA LEU A 233 -9.82 9.04 -10.41
C LEU A 233 -11.14 8.73 -11.12
N ALA A 234 -11.52 7.46 -11.12
CA ALA A 234 -12.88 7.10 -11.50
C ALA A 234 -13.87 7.80 -10.54
N TYR A 235 -15.03 8.21 -11.07
CA TYR A 235 -16.01 9.01 -10.33
C TYR A 235 -16.41 8.43 -8.97
N PHE A 236 -16.48 7.09 -8.87
CA PHE A 236 -16.84 6.39 -7.64
C PHE A 236 -15.69 6.35 -6.61
N MET A 237 -14.44 6.60 -7.03
CA MET A 237 -13.25 6.62 -6.18
C MET A 237 -13.03 8.00 -5.54
N VAL A 238 -13.57 9.07 -6.15
CA VAL A 238 -13.37 10.43 -5.63
C VAL A 238 -14.01 10.56 -4.25
N PRO A 239 -13.25 11.04 -3.24
CA PRO A 239 -13.72 11.15 -1.87
C PRO A 239 -15.02 11.96 -1.75
N ARG A 240 -15.94 11.45 -0.96
CA ARG A 240 -17.09 12.22 -0.50
C ARG A 240 -16.69 13.10 0.67
N TYR A 241 -15.95 12.53 1.61
CA TYR A 241 -15.57 13.19 2.85
C TYR A 241 -14.10 13.52 2.87
N ILE A 242 -13.78 14.73 3.35
CA ILE A 242 -12.41 15.16 3.62
C ILE A 242 -12.34 15.67 5.06
N ASP A 243 -11.39 15.13 5.82
CA ASP A 243 -11.09 15.60 7.16
C ASP A 243 -9.62 16.04 7.24
N ARG A 244 -9.37 17.20 7.84
CA ARG A 244 -8.03 17.74 8.00
C ARG A 244 -7.54 17.52 9.41
N VAL A 245 -6.32 17.01 9.51
CA VAL A 245 -5.62 16.78 10.79
C VAL A 245 -4.22 17.39 10.76
N ASP A 246 -3.65 17.65 11.93
CA ASP A 246 -2.28 18.17 12.03
C ASP A 246 -1.24 17.04 11.82
N ALA A 247 -1.57 15.80 12.15
CA ALA A 247 -0.72 14.63 11.94
C ALA A 247 -1.55 13.35 11.86
N LEU A 248 -1.10 12.40 11.04
CA LEU A 248 -1.68 11.05 11.00
C LEU A 248 -1.07 10.16 12.09
N PRO A 249 -1.87 9.25 12.70
CA PRO A 249 -1.35 8.27 13.65
C PRO A 249 -0.40 7.30 12.95
N LYS A 250 0.79 7.07 13.53
CA LYS A 250 1.83 6.22 12.96
C LYS A 250 2.33 5.19 13.96
N THR A 251 2.79 4.07 13.43
CA THR A 251 3.58 3.10 14.20
C THR A 251 4.96 3.67 14.52
N PRO A 252 5.74 3.06 15.48
CA PRO A 252 7.14 3.45 15.70
C PRO A 252 8.03 3.34 14.46
N THR A 253 7.62 2.53 13.47
CA THR A 253 8.33 2.37 12.18
C THR A 253 7.86 3.35 11.10
N GLY A 254 6.98 4.32 11.43
CA GLY A 254 6.50 5.36 10.53
C GLY A 254 5.35 4.96 9.60
N LYS A 255 4.76 3.76 9.75
CA LYS A 255 3.58 3.34 8.97
C LYS A 255 2.32 4.00 9.52
N ILE A 256 1.48 4.55 8.64
CA ILE A 256 0.18 5.12 9.00
C ILE A 256 -0.73 4.02 9.56
N GLN A 257 -1.39 4.31 10.68
CA GLN A 257 -2.37 3.43 11.33
C GLN A 257 -3.78 3.91 10.97
N LYS A 258 -4.44 3.22 10.04
CA LYS A 258 -5.80 3.59 9.61
C LYS A 258 -6.89 3.22 10.64
N TYR A 259 -6.64 2.24 11.51
CA TYR A 259 -7.66 1.78 12.46
C TYR A 259 -8.16 2.87 13.42
N PRO A 260 -7.32 3.77 14.01
CA PRO A 260 -7.85 4.83 14.87
C PRO A 260 -8.66 5.87 14.09
N LEU A 261 -8.37 6.04 12.79
CA LEU A 261 -9.12 6.94 11.93
C LEU A 261 -10.51 6.36 11.61
N ARG A 262 -10.58 5.04 11.32
CA ARG A 262 -11.86 4.35 11.12
C ARG A 262 -12.72 4.35 12.39
N ASP A 263 -12.12 4.10 13.55
CA ASP A 263 -12.84 4.11 14.84
C ASP A 263 -13.39 5.50 15.17
N ARG A 264 -12.66 6.57 14.78
CA ARG A 264 -13.11 7.94 14.94
C ARG A 264 -14.27 8.27 14.01
N GLY A 265 -14.24 7.78 12.76
CA GLY A 265 -15.26 8.02 11.75
C GLY A 265 -15.41 9.49 11.37
N LEU A 266 -16.64 9.88 10.98
CA LEU A 266 -17.00 11.26 10.66
C LEU A 266 -17.03 12.11 11.95
N THR A 267 -16.52 13.35 11.83
CA THR A 267 -16.49 14.35 12.91
C THR A 267 -17.21 15.62 12.49
N ASP A 268 -17.48 16.54 13.40
CA ASP A 268 -18.10 17.85 13.08
C ASP A 268 -17.23 18.71 12.16
N SER A 269 -15.92 18.44 12.08
CA SER A 269 -14.98 19.11 11.19
C SER A 269 -14.87 18.46 9.81
N THR A 270 -15.49 17.30 9.62
CA THR A 270 -15.43 16.57 8.34
C THR A 270 -16.24 17.31 7.27
N TRP A 271 -15.55 17.74 6.23
CA TRP A 271 -16.18 18.36 5.07
C TRP A 271 -16.88 17.30 4.19
N ASP A 272 -18.13 17.56 3.79
CA ASP A 272 -18.92 16.71 2.89
C ASP A 272 -19.08 17.39 1.53
N ARG A 273 -18.51 16.79 0.50
CA ARG A 273 -18.60 17.25 -0.90
C ARG A 273 -20.04 17.41 -1.38
N GLU A 274 -20.92 16.47 -1.02
CA GLU A 274 -22.32 16.49 -1.44
C GLU A 274 -23.09 17.62 -0.74
N ALA A 275 -22.83 17.84 0.56
CA ALA A 275 -23.40 18.98 1.30
C ALA A 275 -22.88 20.32 0.77
N ALA A 276 -21.65 20.37 0.24
CA ALA A 276 -21.11 21.54 -0.45
C ALA A 276 -21.67 21.75 -1.87
N GLY A 277 -22.60 20.87 -2.34
CA GLY A 277 -23.25 20.98 -3.65
C GLY A 277 -22.39 20.52 -4.83
N ILE A 278 -21.22 19.88 -4.58
CA ILE A 278 -20.33 19.41 -5.63
C ILE A 278 -20.75 17.99 -6.06
N THR A 279 -21.29 17.89 -7.26
CA THR A 279 -21.72 16.62 -7.86
C THR A 279 -20.73 16.18 -8.93
N ILE A 280 -20.25 14.94 -8.85
CA ILE A 280 -19.39 14.33 -9.87
C ILE A 280 -20.28 13.49 -10.79
N ARG A 281 -20.25 13.80 -12.08
CA ARG A 281 -21.03 13.08 -13.11
C ARG A 281 -20.17 11.98 -13.72
N HIS A 282 -20.84 10.94 -14.19
CA HIS A 282 -20.23 9.98 -15.11
C HIS A 282 -19.71 10.73 -16.33
N GLY A 283 -18.42 10.64 -16.64
CA GLY A 283 -17.86 11.06 -17.91
C GLY A 283 -18.25 10.10 -19.02
#